data_8afb62060a37eba88884371521d452af
#
_entry.id   8afb62060a37eba88884371521d452af
#
_cell.length_a   1.000
_cell.length_b   1.000
_cell.length_c   1.000
_cell.angle_alpha   90.00
_cell.angle_beta   90.00
_cell.angle_gamma   90.00
#
_symmetry.space_group_name_H-M   'P 1'
#
loop_
_entity.id
_entity.type
_entity.pdbx_description
1 polymer ?
#
loop_
_entity_poly.entity_id
_entity_poly.type
_entity_poly.pdbx_seq_one_letter_code
_entity_poly.pdbx_strand_id
1 'polypeptide(L)'
;ALDYSGYPDCRPEFVQKFGELANLATREGVEGRPIVLHTPLLELSKVEILKLAHELNVPVEDTLSCYDPDADGAPCALCDACRLRIQAEQEFAAESAG
;
A
#
# COMPACT_ATOMS: atom_id res chain seq x y z
N ALA A 1 -2.21 -1.34 3.63
CA ALA A 1 -1.99 -0.30 4.66
C ALA A 1 -3.19 -0.19 5.59
N LEU A 2 -2.93 0.12 6.86
CA LEU A 2 -4.01 0.23 7.87
C LEU A 2 -4.96 1.40 7.60
N ASP A 3 -4.44 2.46 7.01
CA ASP A 3 -5.18 3.69 6.71
C ASP A 3 -5.58 3.78 5.23
N TYR A 4 -6.02 2.64 4.69
CA TYR A 4 -6.50 2.59 3.31
C TYR A 4 -7.73 3.49 3.11
N SER A 5 -8.02 3.86 1.84
CA SER A 5 -9.10 4.79 1.50
C SER A 5 -10.48 4.12 1.34
N GLY A 6 -10.71 3.01 2.03
CA GLY A 6 -12.01 2.35 2.07
C GLY A 6 -12.29 1.31 1.00
N TYR A 7 -11.32 0.99 0.15
CA TYR A 7 -11.50 -0.06 -0.85
C TYR A 7 -11.54 -1.44 -0.19
N PRO A 8 -12.59 -2.24 -0.42
CA PRO A 8 -12.72 -3.55 0.24
C PRO A 8 -11.58 -4.52 -0.05
N ASP A 9 -10.96 -4.43 -1.22
CA ASP A 9 -9.85 -5.30 -1.63
C ASP A 9 -8.52 -4.95 -0.98
N CYS A 10 -8.50 -3.91 -0.13
CA CYS A 10 -7.31 -3.56 0.66
C CYS A 10 -7.38 -4.12 2.08
N ARG A 11 -8.38 -4.91 2.40
CA ARG A 11 -8.59 -5.45 3.75
C ARG A 11 -7.94 -6.81 3.94
N PRO A 12 -7.51 -7.14 5.19
CA PRO A 12 -6.96 -8.48 5.48
C PRO A 12 -7.90 -9.63 5.12
N GLU A 13 -9.21 -9.45 5.30
CA GLU A 13 -10.21 -10.47 4.96
C GLU A 13 -10.18 -10.81 3.47
N PHE A 14 -10.02 -9.81 2.62
CA PHE A 14 -9.89 -10.03 1.17
C PHE A 14 -8.65 -10.86 0.86
N VAL A 15 -7.50 -10.49 1.43
CA VAL A 15 -6.23 -11.19 1.19
C VAL A 15 -6.33 -12.65 1.62
N GLN A 16 -6.92 -12.90 2.78
CA GLN A 16 -7.11 -14.27 3.30
C GLN A 16 -7.97 -15.11 2.35
N LYS A 17 -9.10 -14.57 1.92
CA LYS A 17 -10.01 -15.30 1.02
C LYS A 17 -9.41 -15.50 -0.35
N PHE A 18 -8.68 -14.50 -0.85
CA PHE A 18 -7.97 -14.64 -2.13
C PHE A 18 -6.94 -15.76 -2.06
N GLY A 19 -6.17 -15.84 -0.97
CA GLY A 19 -5.20 -16.91 -0.77
C GLY A 19 -5.85 -18.30 -0.72
N GLU A 20 -6.97 -18.43 -0.02
CA GLU A 20 -7.74 -19.68 0.02
C GLU A 20 -8.21 -20.07 -1.38
N LEU A 21 -8.76 -19.11 -2.13
CA LEU A 21 -9.25 -19.35 -3.48
C LEU A 21 -8.10 -19.75 -4.42
N ALA A 22 -6.97 -19.05 -4.36
CA ALA A 22 -5.81 -19.34 -5.19
C ALA A 22 -5.31 -20.78 -4.98
N ASN A 23 -5.33 -21.25 -3.73
CA ASN A 23 -4.87 -22.61 -3.39
C ASN A 23 -5.90 -23.69 -3.75
N LEU A 24 -7.18 -23.34 -3.85
CA LEU A 24 -8.20 -24.25 -4.34
C LEU A 24 -8.21 -24.34 -5.87
N ALA A 25 -7.84 -23.25 -6.54
CA ALA A 25 -7.98 -23.10 -7.99
C ALA A 25 -6.72 -23.45 -8.76
N THR A 26 -5.62 -23.72 -8.09
CA THR A 26 -4.33 -23.97 -8.75
C THR A 26 -3.83 -25.38 -8.47
N ARG A 27 -3.05 -25.90 -9.42
CA ARG A 27 -2.44 -27.23 -9.28
C ARG A 27 -1.49 -27.27 -8.08
N GLU A 28 -0.70 -26.24 -7.90
CA GLU A 28 0.28 -26.13 -6.81
C GLU A 28 -0.40 -26.19 -5.43
N GLY A 29 -1.49 -25.45 -5.26
CA GLY A 29 -2.26 -25.46 -4.00
C GLY A 29 -2.85 -26.83 -3.69
N VAL A 30 -3.47 -27.46 -4.70
CA VAL A 30 -4.10 -28.78 -4.55
C VAL A 30 -3.05 -29.87 -4.27
N GLU A 31 -1.88 -29.78 -4.86
CA GLU A 31 -0.79 -30.75 -4.69
C GLU A 31 0.04 -30.55 -3.42
N GLY A 32 -0.39 -29.69 -2.51
CA GLY A 32 0.31 -29.47 -1.24
C GLY A 32 1.52 -28.55 -1.32
N ARG A 33 1.63 -27.76 -2.39
CA ARG A 33 2.64 -26.72 -2.56
C ARG A 33 1.94 -25.35 -2.59
N PRO A 34 1.47 -24.87 -1.44
CA PRO A 34 0.59 -23.70 -1.41
C PRO A 34 1.26 -22.44 -1.96
N ILE A 35 0.45 -21.64 -2.66
CA ILE A 35 0.84 -20.29 -3.05
C ILE A 35 0.72 -19.43 -1.81
N VAL A 36 1.78 -18.69 -1.49
CA VAL A 36 1.81 -17.76 -0.35
C VAL A 36 1.70 -16.34 -0.88
N LEU A 37 0.73 -15.59 -0.37
CA LEU A 37 0.58 -14.17 -0.70
C LEU A 37 1.45 -13.34 0.24
N HIS A 38 2.32 -12.53 -0.34
CA HIS A 38 3.16 -11.62 0.43
C HIS A 38 2.53 -10.24 0.42
N THR A 39 2.15 -9.76 1.60
CA THR A 39 1.53 -8.43 1.77
C THR A 39 2.27 -7.65 2.85
N PRO A 40 3.53 -7.25 2.60
CA PRO A 40 4.39 -6.67 3.64
C PRO A 40 3.92 -5.33 4.19
N LEU A 41 3.01 -4.65 3.48
CA LEU A 41 2.51 -3.33 3.89
C LEU A 41 1.12 -3.37 4.53
N LEU A 42 0.51 -4.56 4.63
CA LEU A 42 -0.90 -4.70 5.02
C LEU A 42 -1.19 -4.13 6.41
N GLU A 43 -0.30 -4.32 7.36
CA GLU A 43 -0.46 -3.90 8.74
C GLU A 43 0.26 -2.59 9.07
N LEU A 44 0.80 -1.90 8.05
CA LEU A 44 1.48 -0.63 8.24
C LEU A 44 0.56 0.53 7.89
N SER A 45 0.66 1.61 8.68
CA SER A 45 0.04 2.89 8.32
C SER A 45 0.83 3.54 7.19
N LYS A 46 0.27 4.56 6.57
CA LYS A 46 0.94 5.27 5.46
C LYS A 46 2.26 5.88 5.91
N VAL A 47 2.32 6.46 7.12
CA VAL A 47 3.56 7.02 7.65
C VAL A 47 4.61 5.95 7.90
N GLU A 48 4.19 4.77 8.37
CA GLU A 48 5.11 3.63 8.55
C GLU A 48 5.67 3.13 7.22
N ILE A 49 4.87 3.15 6.17
CA ILE A 49 5.31 2.82 4.81
C ILE A 49 6.37 3.83 4.33
N LEU A 50 6.17 5.12 4.60
CA LEU A 50 7.17 6.14 4.26
C LEU A 50 8.47 5.94 5.03
N LYS A 51 8.40 5.58 6.31
CA LYS A 51 9.59 5.26 7.11
C LYS A 51 10.36 4.08 6.53
N LEU A 52 9.64 3.03 6.14
CA LEU A 52 10.25 1.85 5.53
C LEU A 52 10.90 2.21 4.18
N ALA A 53 10.23 3.02 3.36
CA ALA A 53 10.77 3.48 2.10
C ALA A 53 12.07 4.26 2.31
N HIS A 54 12.12 5.11 3.33
CA HIS A 54 13.32 5.85 3.67
C HIS A 54 14.47 4.93 4.09
N GLU A 55 14.18 3.93 4.92
CA GLU A 55 15.17 2.93 5.35
C GLU A 55 15.74 2.15 4.16
N LEU A 56 14.91 1.87 3.16
CA LEU A 56 15.30 1.13 1.96
C LEU A 56 15.85 2.02 0.84
N ASN A 57 16.00 3.30 1.08
CA ASN A 57 16.51 4.29 0.12
C ASN A 57 15.65 4.38 -1.16
N VAL A 58 14.32 4.24 -1.00
CA VAL A 58 13.38 4.42 -2.11
C VAL A 58 13.21 5.91 -2.39
N PRO A 59 13.37 6.36 -3.65
CA PRO A 59 13.16 7.78 -4.00
C PRO A 59 11.66 8.09 -4.07
N VAL A 60 11.05 8.31 -2.90
CA VAL A 60 9.59 8.54 -2.76
C VAL A 60 9.12 9.72 -3.60
N GLU A 61 9.96 10.75 -3.72
CA GLU A 61 9.67 11.94 -4.51
C GLU A 61 9.47 11.65 -6.01
N ASP A 62 9.98 10.51 -6.47
CA ASP A 62 9.81 10.08 -7.87
C ASP A 62 8.59 9.20 -8.06
N THR A 63 7.79 8.97 -7.01
CA THR A 63 6.62 8.11 -7.05
C THR A 63 5.32 8.91 -7.11
N LEU A 64 4.28 8.30 -7.66
CA LEU A 64 2.97 8.92 -7.79
C LEU A 64 1.91 8.03 -7.13
N SER A 65 1.14 8.61 -6.20
CA SER A 65 0.03 7.93 -5.55
C SER A 65 -1.34 8.33 -6.13
N CYS A 66 -1.40 9.45 -6.82
CA CYS A 66 -2.64 10.08 -7.27
C CYS A 66 -3.42 9.21 -8.26
N TYR A 67 -4.75 9.14 -8.07
CA TYR A 67 -5.66 8.44 -8.97
C TYR A 67 -6.13 9.29 -10.16
N ASP A 68 -5.91 10.60 -10.11
CA ASP A 68 -6.38 11.53 -11.13
C ASP A 68 -5.33 12.62 -11.41
N PRO A 69 -4.14 12.22 -11.89
CA PRO A 69 -3.08 13.18 -12.18
C PRO A 69 -3.45 14.04 -13.40
N ASP A 70 -2.84 15.22 -13.48
CA ASP A 70 -3.03 16.09 -14.64
C ASP A 70 -2.27 15.58 -15.87
N ALA A 71 -2.33 16.32 -16.97
CA ALA A 71 -1.69 15.92 -18.23
C ALA A 71 -0.17 15.80 -18.11
N ASP A 72 0.45 16.52 -17.18
CA ASP A 72 1.89 16.49 -16.94
C ASP A 72 2.28 15.45 -15.88
N GLY A 73 1.31 14.71 -15.34
CA GLY A 73 1.55 13.72 -14.31
C GLY A 73 1.64 14.27 -12.90
N ALA A 74 1.24 15.52 -12.67
CA ALA A 74 1.24 16.11 -11.33
C ALA A 74 0.03 15.62 -10.53
N PRO A 75 0.18 15.41 -9.20
CA PRO A 75 -0.92 14.94 -8.36
C PRO A 75 -2.02 15.99 -8.20
N CYS A 76 -3.29 15.55 -8.13
CA CYS A 76 -4.43 16.44 -7.99
C CYS A 76 -4.55 17.06 -6.59
N ALA A 77 -3.95 16.45 -5.58
CA ALA A 77 -4.01 16.84 -4.17
C ALA A 77 -5.42 16.78 -3.55
N LEU A 78 -6.40 16.24 -4.25
CA LEU A 78 -7.80 16.21 -3.80
C LEU A 78 -8.35 14.79 -3.61
N CYS A 79 -7.82 13.78 -4.31
CA CYS A 79 -8.29 12.42 -4.15
C CYS A 79 -7.82 11.81 -2.82
N ASP A 80 -8.44 10.71 -2.41
CA ASP A 80 -8.12 10.05 -1.14
C ASP A 80 -6.65 9.64 -1.07
N ALA A 81 -6.10 9.13 -2.16
CA ALA A 81 -4.69 8.73 -2.19
C ALA A 81 -3.76 9.92 -1.97
N CYS A 82 -4.05 11.07 -2.58
CA CYS A 82 -3.27 12.29 -2.35
C CYS A 82 -3.39 12.79 -0.92
N ARG A 83 -4.60 12.78 -0.37
CA ARG A 83 -4.85 13.24 1.01
C ARG A 83 -4.09 12.39 2.02
N LEU A 84 -4.15 11.07 1.88
CA LEU A 84 -3.42 10.15 2.76
C LEU A 84 -1.92 10.35 2.64
N ARG A 85 -1.42 10.51 1.43
CA ARG A 85 0.00 10.74 1.19
C ARG A 85 0.48 12.05 1.79
N ILE A 86 -0.24 13.14 1.55
CA ILE A 86 0.12 14.47 2.08
C ILE A 86 0.16 14.43 3.60
N GLN A 87 -0.86 13.84 4.22
CA GLN A 87 -0.91 13.71 5.68
C GLN A 87 0.27 12.89 6.21
N ALA A 88 0.58 11.77 5.57
CA ALA A 88 1.68 10.91 5.98
C ALA A 88 3.03 11.60 5.81
N GLU A 89 3.22 12.35 4.73
CA GLU A 89 4.45 13.12 4.52
C GLU A 89 4.64 14.20 5.59
N GLN A 90 3.56 14.87 5.99
CA GLN A 90 3.60 15.86 7.07
C GLN A 90 3.96 15.21 8.41
N GLU A 91 3.35 14.07 8.73
CA GLU A 91 3.67 13.34 9.95
C GLU A 91 5.11 12.83 9.96
N PHE A 92 5.57 12.31 8.83
CA PHE A 92 6.95 11.84 8.68
C PHE A 92 7.95 12.98 8.88
N ALA A 93 7.70 14.15 8.28
CA ALA A 93 8.54 15.32 8.42
C ALA A 93 8.58 15.81 9.88
N ALA A 94 7.44 15.82 10.57
CA ALA A 94 7.36 16.24 11.96
C ALA A 94 8.14 15.29 12.88
N GLU A 95 8.03 13.98 12.67
CA GLU A 95 8.77 12.98 13.44
C GLU A 95 10.25 13.02 13.17
N SER A 96 10.65 13.28 11.92
CA SER A 96 12.07 13.38 11.53
C SER A 96 12.73 14.65 12.05
N ALA A 97 11.95 15.73 12.26
CA ALA A 97 12.45 16.99 12.79
C ALA A 97 12.60 16.96 14.32
N GLY A 98 11.90 16.08 14.96
CA GLY A 98 11.97 15.89 16.40
C GLY A 98 13.06 14.93 16.79
#